data_abc258c65db722ff479c3a84e5246b97
#
_entry.id   abc258c65db722ff479c3a84e5246b97
#
_cell.length_a   1.000
_cell.length_b   1.000
_cell.length_c   1.000
_cell.angle_alpha   90.00
_cell.angle_beta   90.00
_cell.angle_gamma   90.00
#
_symmetry.space_group_name_H-M   'P 1'
#
loop_
_entity.id
_entity.type
_entity.pdbx_description
1 polymer ?
#
loop_
_entity_poly.entity_id
_entity_poly.type
_entity_poly.pdbx_seq_one_letter_code
_entity_poly.pdbx_strand_id
1 'polypeptide(L)'
;MSIPLQARSGAWQPALELLEPISLVRCCTSPLGRNLCMIVTETAVHVYATSDESPNLSFEPVTSFFLGCRATGASWSPSTQHASTAWRIEILVATETNELRLLESVRQGSEASTSNKKLADTYARVTDLAWCASPGYESYAAAACSDGTVRLWDLEGGCRTHYLNSAVLSVAFHPKVPKLLLAME
;
A
#
# COMPACT_ATOMS: atom_id res chain seq x y z
N MET A 1 20.36 12.13 19.43
CA MET A 1 20.38 11.05 20.46
C MET A 1 20.25 9.75 19.68
N SER A 2 21.36 9.02 19.51
CA SER A 2 21.36 7.75 18.77
C SER A 2 20.96 6.65 19.75
N ILE A 3 19.89 5.93 19.45
CA ILE A 3 19.50 4.72 20.19
C ILE A 3 20.41 3.61 19.69
N PRO A 4 21.26 3.01 20.52
CA PRO A 4 22.09 1.90 20.10
C PRO A 4 21.19 0.67 19.91
N LEU A 5 21.14 0.15 18.69
CA LEU A 5 20.64 -1.20 18.41
C LEU A 5 21.59 -2.19 19.10
N GLN A 6 21.21 -2.67 20.28
CA GLN A 6 21.91 -3.79 20.91
C GLN A 6 21.63 -5.04 20.08
N ALA A 7 22.62 -5.48 19.33
CA ALA A 7 22.64 -6.81 18.73
C ALA A 7 22.64 -7.83 19.87
N ARG A 8 21.51 -8.47 20.16
CA ARG A 8 21.47 -9.66 21.02
C ARG A 8 22.16 -10.78 20.26
N SER A 9 23.11 -11.44 20.91
CA SER A 9 23.84 -12.61 20.43
C SER A 9 22.95 -13.87 20.41
N GLY A 10 21.96 -13.88 19.59
CA GLY A 10 21.15 -15.04 19.21
C GLY A 10 21.18 -15.13 17.69
N ALA A 11 21.29 -16.34 17.12
CA ALA A 11 21.19 -16.53 15.69
C ALA A 11 19.94 -15.83 15.17
N TRP A 12 20.12 -14.91 14.22
CA TRP A 12 19.02 -14.16 13.61
C TRP A 12 18.14 -15.17 12.86
N GLN A 13 16.93 -15.38 13.31
CA GLN A 13 15.96 -16.18 12.57
C GLN A 13 15.06 -15.22 11.82
N PRO A 14 14.85 -15.42 10.50
CA PRO A 14 13.92 -14.59 9.75
C PRO A 14 12.51 -14.79 10.32
N ALA A 15 11.83 -13.69 10.63
CA ALA A 15 10.47 -13.72 11.14
C ALA A 15 9.46 -14.14 10.05
N LEU A 16 9.87 -14.06 8.79
CA LEU A 16 9.07 -14.40 7.61
C LEU A 16 9.97 -14.79 6.45
N GLU A 17 9.69 -15.93 5.81
CA GLU A 17 10.32 -16.36 4.57
C GLU A 17 9.31 -16.29 3.43
N LEU A 18 9.65 -15.57 2.37
CA LEU A 18 8.90 -15.50 1.12
C LEU A 18 9.72 -16.11 -0.01
N LEU A 19 9.04 -16.80 -0.92
CA LEU A 19 9.69 -17.44 -2.07
C LEU A 19 10.12 -16.45 -3.15
N GLU A 20 9.50 -15.28 -3.19
CA GLU A 20 9.77 -14.23 -4.16
C GLU A 20 10.51 -13.05 -3.53
N PRO A 21 11.33 -12.31 -4.30
CA PRO A 21 11.96 -11.08 -3.85
C PRO A 21 10.93 -10.04 -3.40
N ILE A 22 11.20 -9.40 -2.27
CA ILE A 22 10.38 -8.31 -1.76
C ILE A 22 10.73 -7.03 -2.48
N SER A 23 9.73 -6.36 -3.06
CA SER A 23 9.89 -5.08 -3.76
C SER A 23 9.47 -3.88 -2.92
N LEU A 24 8.49 -4.06 -2.02
CA LEU A 24 7.95 -2.98 -1.18
C LEU A 24 7.40 -3.56 0.13
N VAL A 25 7.60 -2.83 1.22
CA VAL A 25 6.96 -3.09 2.52
C VAL A 25 6.32 -1.80 3.01
N ARG A 26 5.04 -1.84 3.42
CA ARG A 26 4.34 -0.70 3.99
C ARG A 26 3.42 -1.11 5.15
N CYS A 27 3.58 -0.46 6.29
CA CYS A 27 2.63 -0.58 7.39
C CYS A 27 1.35 0.18 7.06
N CYS A 28 0.22 -0.32 7.56
CA CYS A 28 -1.06 0.34 7.39
C CYS A 28 -1.13 1.62 8.22
N THR A 29 -1.58 2.70 7.59
CA THR A 29 -1.71 4.02 8.23
C THR A 29 -3.11 4.27 8.77
N SER A 30 -4.08 3.41 8.47
CA SER A 30 -5.43 3.50 9.02
C SER A 30 -5.42 3.23 10.53
N PRO A 31 -6.13 4.03 11.35
CA PRO A 31 -6.20 3.84 12.80
C PRO A 31 -6.73 2.46 13.21
N LEU A 32 -7.63 1.88 12.40
CA LEU A 32 -8.25 0.58 12.66
C LEU A 32 -7.51 -0.61 12.02
N GLY A 33 -6.42 -0.35 11.31
CA GLY A 33 -5.58 -1.36 10.65
C GLY A 33 -4.10 -1.27 11.05
N ARG A 34 -3.75 -0.59 12.16
CA ARG A 34 -2.35 -0.30 12.56
C ARG A 34 -1.45 -1.51 12.70
N ASN A 35 -2.03 -2.66 13.00
CA ASN A 35 -1.32 -3.93 13.11
C ASN A 35 -1.09 -4.62 11.77
N LEU A 36 -1.53 -4.03 10.65
CA LEU A 36 -1.34 -4.61 9.32
C LEU A 36 -0.06 -4.10 8.67
N CYS A 37 0.59 -5.03 7.97
CA CYS A 37 1.73 -4.76 7.10
C CYS A 37 1.46 -5.42 5.74
N MET A 38 1.65 -4.69 4.64
CA MET A 38 1.70 -5.29 3.31
C MET A 38 3.14 -5.51 2.87
N ILE A 39 3.36 -6.64 2.23
CA ILE A 39 4.59 -7.03 1.58
C ILE A 39 4.26 -7.30 0.11
N VAL A 40 4.91 -6.55 -0.76
CA VAL A 40 4.74 -6.67 -2.21
C VAL A 40 5.90 -7.46 -2.76
N THR A 41 5.61 -8.53 -3.48
CA THR A 41 6.58 -9.35 -4.21
C THR A 41 6.50 -9.07 -5.71
N GLU A 42 7.15 -9.88 -6.53
CA GLU A 42 7.11 -9.71 -7.99
C GLU A 42 5.72 -9.95 -8.57
N THR A 43 4.95 -10.87 -8.00
CA THR A 43 3.66 -11.29 -8.59
C THR A 43 2.47 -11.11 -7.67
N ALA A 44 2.66 -10.73 -6.41
CA ALA A 44 1.61 -10.71 -5.40
C ALA A 44 1.75 -9.58 -4.36
N VAL A 45 0.64 -9.29 -3.70
CA VAL A 45 0.59 -8.48 -2.46
C VAL A 45 0.13 -9.37 -1.32
N HIS A 46 0.94 -9.49 -0.29
CA HIS A 46 0.64 -10.25 0.92
C HIS A 46 0.36 -9.31 2.08
N VAL A 47 -0.66 -9.59 2.84
CA VAL A 47 -1.04 -8.83 4.04
C VAL A 47 -0.87 -9.69 5.27
N TYR A 48 -0.14 -9.17 6.22
CA TYR A 48 0.13 -9.79 7.52
C TYR A 48 -0.38 -8.90 8.65
N ALA A 49 -0.87 -9.53 9.71
CA ALA A 49 -1.06 -8.88 10.98
C ALA A 49 0.21 -9.07 11.83
N THR A 50 0.63 -8.00 12.50
CA THR A 50 1.74 -8.02 13.45
C THR A 50 1.20 -8.07 14.87
N SER A 51 1.83 -8.86 15.74
CA SER A 51 1.52 -8.95 17.16
C SER A 51 2.74 -8.58 18.00
N ASP A 52 2.54 -7.70 18.97
CA ASP A 52 3.55 -7.26 19.93
C ASP A 52 3.52 -8.06 21.25
N GLU A 53 2.69 -9.11 21.34
CA GLU A 53 2.46 -9.88 22.56
C GLU A 53 3.64 -10.79 22.96
N SER A 54 4.65 -10.90 22.12
CA SER A 54 5.86 -11.70 22.32
C SER A 54 7.11 -10.82 22.27
N PRO A 55 8.23 -11.17 22.94
CA PRO A 55 9.51 -10.50 22.74
C PRO A 55 10.02 -10.57 21.28
N ASN A 56 9.40 -11.41 20.45
CA ASN A 56 9.66 -11.53 19.02
C ASN A 56 8.44 -11.05 18.23
N LEU A 57 8.66 -10.14 17.30
CA LEU A 57 7.64 -9.72 16.35
C LEU A 57 7.14 -10.93 15.56
N SER A 58 5.83 -11.21 15.60
CA SER A 58 5.21 -12.27 14.81
C SER A 58 4.41 -11.69 13.67
N PHE A 59 4.36 -12.43 12.55
CA PHE A 59 3.61 -12.10 11.35
C PHE A 59 2.59 -13.20 11.08
N GLU A 60 1.31 -12.88 11.19
CA GLU A 60 0.21 -13.79 10.89
C GLU A 60 -0.36 -13.45 9.50
N PRO A 61 -0.44 -14.42 8.57
CA PRO A 61 -1.00 -14.15 7.25
C PRO A 61 -2.51 -13.86 7.35
N VAL A 62 -2.94 -12.74 6.75
CA VAL A 62 -4.35 -12.33 6.74
C VAL A 62 -4.99 -12.60 5.38
N THR A 63 -4.37 -12.12 4.31
CA THR A 63 -4.85 -12.32 2.94
C THR A 63 -3.71 -12.12 1.94
N SER A 64 -3.90 -12.63 0.72
CA SER A 64 -2.96 -12.42 -0.39
C SER A 64 -3.72 -12.17 -1.67
N PHE A 65 -3.15 -11.32 -2.53
CA PHE A 65 -3.70 -10.96 -3.82
C PHE A 65 -2.68 -11.29 -4.90
N PHE A 66 -3.02 -12.18 -5.81
CA PHE A 66 -2.20 -12.46 -6.96
C PHE A 66 -2.43 -11.42 -8.05
N LEU A 67 -1.35 -10.79 -8.51
CA LEU A 67 -1.38 -9.73 -9.52
C LEU A 67 -1.05 -10.26 -10.92
N GLY A 68 -0.22 -11.28 -11.01
CA GLY A 68 0.30 -11.83 -12.26
C GLY A 68 1.31 -10.93 -12.98
N CYS A 69 1.70 -9.81 -12.36
CA CYS A 69 2.67 -8.84 -12.86
C CYS A 69 3.25 -8.05 -11.68
N ARG A 70 4.34 -7.34 -11.92
CA ARG A 70 5.02 -6.55 -10.88
C ARG A 70 4.22 -5.30 -10.52
N ALA A 71 4.06 -5.05 -9.22
CA ALA A 71 3.58 -3.77 -8.73
C ALA A 71 4.70 -2.73 -8.74
N THR A 72 4.39 -1.51 -9.18
CA THR A 72 5.31 -0.37 -9.20
C THR A 72 5.03 0.63 -8.07
N GLY A 73 3.83 0.57 -7.49
CA GLY A 73 3.44 1.34 -6.32
C GLY A 73 2.24 0.71 -5.63
N ALA A 74 2.13 0.89 -4.33
CA ALA A 74 0.98 0.42 -3.56
C ALA A 74 0.67 1.38 -2.40
N SER A 75 -0.60 1.54 -2.07
CA SER A 75 -1.05 2.39 -0.96
C SER A 75 -2.24 1.79 -0.25
N TRP A 76 -2.25 1.90 1.08
CA TRP A 76 -3.38 1.51 1.91
C TRP A 76 -4.53 2.48 1.77
N SER A 77 -5.75 1.95 1.76
CA SER A 77 -6.96 2.75 1.95
C SER A 77 -7.05 3.25 3.39
N PRO A 78 -7.47 4.51 3.60
CA PRO A 78 -7.75 5.02 4.93
C PRO A 78 -8.93 4.31 5.63
N SER A 79 -9.80 3.64 4.87
CA SER A 79 -10.93 2.87 5.38
C SER A 79 -10.58 1.44 5.81
N THR A 80 -9.33 1.00 5.61
CA THR A 80 -8.87 -0.33 6.02
C THR A 80 -9.06 -0.54 7.52
N GLN A 81 -9.70 -1.67 7.87
CA GLN A 81 -9.97 -2.08 9.26
C GLN A 81 -9.60 -3.55 9.42
N HIS A 82 -9.11 -3.91 10.60
CA HIS A 82 -8.77 -5.28 10.95
C HIS A 82 -9.13 -5.60 12.40
N ALA A 83 -9.90 -6.66 12.56
CA ALA A 83 -10.13 -7.33 13.83
C ALA A 83 -9.98 -8.85 13.61
N SER A 84 -9.79 -9.61 14.67
CA SER A 84 -9.51 -11.05 14.60
C SER A 84 -10.57 -11.86 13.84
N THR A 85 -11.84 -11.45 13.91
CA THR A 85 -12.98 -12.16 13.31
C THR A 85 -13.59 -11.44 12.11
N ALA A 86 -13.19 -10.19 11.85
CA ALA A 86 -13.74 -9.40 10.77
C ALA A 86 -12.71 -8.40 10.26
N TRP A 87 -12.62 -8.22 8.94
CA TRP A 87 -11.80 -7.17 8.35
C TRP A 87 -12.38 -6.65 7.05
N ARG A 88 -11.99 -5.42 6.73
CA ARG A 88 -12.09 -4.83 5.40
C ARG A 88 -10.74 -4.25 5.03
N ILE A 89 -10.07 -4.87 4.11
CA ILE A 89 -8.75 -4.49 3.62
C ILE A 89 -8.91 -3.97 2.22
N GLU A 90 -8.45 -2.75 1.97
CA GLU A 90 -8.44 -2.14 0.64
C GLU A 90 -7.04 -1.59 0.36
N ILE A 91 -6.50 -1.95 -0.78
CA ILE A 91 -5.17 -1.54 -1.24
C ILE A 91 -5.26 -1.08 -2.69
N LEU A 92 -4.74 0.10 -2.97
CA LEU A 92 -4.56 0.58 -4.32
C LEU A 92 -3.17 0.19 -4.82
N VAL A 93 -3.10 -0.38 -6.03
CA VAL A 93 -1.84 -0.87 -6.62
C VAL A 93 -1.71 -0.34 -8.04
N ALA A 94 -0.54 0.19 -8.36
CA ALA A 94 -0.12 0.46 -9.73
C ALA A 94 0.79 -0.67 -10.22
N THR A 95 0.63 -1.09 -11.47
CA THR A 95 1.37 -2.22 -12.04
C THR A 95 2.32 -1.79 -13.17
N GLU A 96 3.30 -2.62 -13.49
CA GLU A 96 4.20 -2.41 -14.63
C GLU A 96 3.47 -2.44 -15.99
N THR A 97 2.27 -3.01 -16.03
CA THR A 97 1.37 -2.97 -17.21
C THR A 97 0.59 -1.67 -17.33
N ASN A 98 0.96 -0.65 -16.53
CA ASN A 98 0.30 0.66 -16.49
C ASN A 98 -1.18 0.60 -16.12
N GLU A 99 -1.54 -0.26 -15.18
CA GLU A 99 -2.88 -0.35 -14.64
C GLU A 99 -2.91 0.12 -13.19
N LEU A 100 -3.97 0.83 -12.84
CA LEU A 100 -4.36 1.10 -11.46
C LEU A 100 -5.40 0.07 -11.06
N ARG A 101 -5.15 -0.68 -9.99
CA ARG A 101 -6.04 -1.74 -9.50
C ARG A 101 -6.42 -1.50 -8.05
N LEU A 102 -7.66 -1.81 -7.70
CA LEU A 102 -8.14 -1.90 -6.33
C LEU A 102 -8.20 -3.37 -5.91
N LEU A 103 -7.48 -3.67 -4.85
CA LEU A 103 -7.49 -4.96 -4.18
C LEU A 103 -8.36 -4.84 -2.94
N GLU A 104 -9.35 -5.70 -2.80
CA GLU A 104 -10.24 -5.73 -1.65
C GLU A 104 -10.27 -7.11 -1.04
N SER A 105 -10.22 -7.19 0.28
CA SER A 105 -10.52 -8.40 1.03
C SER A 105 -11.47 -8.05 2.17
N VAL A 106 -12.58 -8.76 2.22
CA VAL A 106 -13.59 -8.58 3.25
C VAL A 106 -13.81 -9.92 3.94
N ARG A 107 -13.82 -9.92 5.26
CA ARG A 107 -14.21 -11.06 6.08
C ARG A 107 -15.26 -10.65 7.09
N GLN A 108 -16.30 -11.47 7.20
CA GLN A 108 -17.34 -11.37 8.23
C GLN A 108 -17.59 -12.77 8.80
N GLY A 109 -17.11 -13.03 10.02
CA GLY A 109 -17.17 -14.35 10.64
C GLY A 109 -16.37 -15.40 9.85
N SER A 110 -17.07 -16.42 9.35
CA SER A 110 -16.47 -17.51 8.55
C SER A 110 -16.34 -17.19 7.06
N GLU A 111 -17.05 -16.20 6.55
CA GLU A 111 -17.05 -15.86 5.12
C GLU A 111 -15.95 -14.85 4.82
N ALA A 112 -15.13 -15.16 3.81
CA ALA A 112 -14.10 -14.28 3.29
C ALA A 112 -14.20 -14.19 1.77
N SER A 113 -14.07 -12.97 1.25
CA SER A 113 -14.03 -12.70 -0.18
C SER A 113 -12.84 -11.82 -0.52
N THR A 114 -12.30 -12.01 -1.72
CA THR A 114 -11.23 -11.17 -2.26
C THR A 114 -11.58 -10.72 -3.67
N SER A 115 -11.22 -9.51 -4.02
CA SER A 115 -11.37 -8.98 -5.38
C SER A 115 -10.10 -8.26 -5.84
N ASN A 116 -9.87 -8.25 -7.15
CA ASN A 116 -8.80 -7.54 -7.83
C ASN A 116 -9.42 -6.86 -9.05
N LYS A 117 -9.73 -5.57 -8.92
CA LYS A 117 -10.46 -4.80 -9.92
C LYS A 117 -9.57 -3.76 -10.57
N LYS A 118 -9.44 -3.79 -11.89
CA LYS A 118 -8.85 -2.68 -12.65
C LYS A 118 -9.76 -1.45 -12.55
N LEU A 119 -9.21 -0.33 -12.12
CA LEU A 119 -9.90 0.96 -12.04
C LEU A 119 -9.62 1.85 -13.24
N ALA A 120 -8.36 1.92 -13.68
CA ALA A 120 -7.93 2.83 -14.73
C ALA A 120 -6.63 2.36 -15.39
N ASP A 121 -6.32 2.95 -16.56
CA ASP A 121 -4.98 2.92 -17.15
C ASP A 121 -4.18 4.13 -16.69
N THR A 122 -2.90 3.91 -16.35
CA THR A 122 -2.02 5.00 -15.88
C THR A 122 -1.27 5.68 -17.02
N TYR A 123 -1.23 5.11 -18.21
CA TYR A 123 -0.57 5.60 -19.45
C TYR A 123 0.93 5.83 -19.33
N ALA A 124 1.47 5.90 -18.13
CA ALA A 124 2.90 6.01 -17.83
C ALA A 124 3.21 5.18 -16.58
N ARG A 125 4.48 4.78 -16.46
CA ARG A 125 4.94 4.02 -15.30
C ARG A 125 4.81 4.85 -14.03
N VAL A 126 4.05 4.34 -13.08
CA VAL A 126 3.92 4.92 -11.74
C VAL A 126 5.19 4.61 -10.95
N THR A 127 5.77 5.63 -10.34
CA THR A 127 6.96 5.55 -9.48
C THR A 127 6.58 5.47 -8.01
N ASP A 128 5.46 6.09 -7.63
CA ASP A 128 4.90 6.02 -6.27
C ASP A 128 3.40 6.31 -6.29
N LEU A 129 2.70 5.83 -5.27
CA LEU A 129 1.25 5.90 -5.14
C LEU A 129 0.88 6.24 -3.70
N ALA A 130 -0.04 7.19 -3.54
CA ALA A 130 -0.58 7.59 -2.25
C ALA A 130 -2.11 7.66 -2.28
N TRP A 131 -2.75 7.21 -1.21
CA TRP A 131 -4.18 7.37 -0.99
C TRP A 131 -4.42 8.44 0.06
N CYS A 132 -5.38 9.34 -0.15
CA CYS A 132 -5.66 10.45 0.75
C CYS A 132 -6.39 9.95 2.00
N ALA A 133 -5.84 10.27 3.17
CA ALA A 133 -6.47 9.97 4.47
C ALA A 133 -7.11 11.21 5.13
N SER A 134 -7.14 12.35 4.44
CA SER A 134 -7.76 13.57 4.98
C SER A 134 -9.28 13.45 4.98
N PRO A 135 -9.96 13.81 6.08
CA PRO A 135 -11.42 13.71 6.19
C PRO A 135 -12.16 14.43 5.06
N GLY A 136 -13.09 13.73 4.41
CA GLY A 136 -13.87 14.21 3.26
C GLY A 136 -13.15 14.13 1.91
N TYR A 137 -11.94 13.56 1.88
CA TYR A 137 -11.14 13.38 0.66
C TYR A 137 -10.62 11.94 0.50
N GLU A 138 -11.24 11.00 1.19
CA GLU A 138 -10.84 9.59 1.22
C GLU A 138 -11.05 8.88 -0.13
N SER A 139 -11.83 9.46 -1.05
CA SER A 139 -11.95 8.97 -2.42
C SER A 139 -10.76 9.36 -3.33
N TYR A 140 -9.85 10.22 -2.86
CA TYR A 140 -8.75 10.70 -3.69
C TYR A 140 -7.49 9.86 -3.55
N ALA A 141 -6.86 9.57 -4.69
CA ALA A 141 -5.55 8.94 -4.77
C ALA A 141 -4.66 9.71 -5.75
N ALA A 142 -3.36 9.73 -5.49
CA ALA A 142 -2.39 10.37 -6.36
C ALA A 142 -1.28 9.40 -6.76
N ALA A 143 -0.84 9.45 -8.00
CA ALA A 143 0.35 8.76 -8.49
C ALA A 143 1.38 9.73 -9.04
N ALA A 144 2.62 9.50 -8.64
CA ALA A 144 3.80 10.05 -9.28
C ALA A 144 4.14 9.19 -10.50
N CYS A 145 4.49 9.80 -11.63
CA CYS A 145 4.80 9.09 -12.86
C CYS A 145 6.19 9.48 -13.40
N SER A 146 6.84 8.51 -14.04
CA SER A 146 8.18 8.68 -14.61
C SER A 146 8.26 9.65 -15.79
N ASP A 147 7.11 9.98 -16.40
CA ASP A 147 6.99 10.95 -17.51
C ASP A 147 6.86 12.41 -17.04
N GLY A 148 7.05 12.69 -15.75
CA GLY A 148 6.88 14.02 -15.18
C GLY A 148 5.43 14.41 -14.94
N THR A 149 4.51 13.47 -14.95
CA THR A 149 3.11 13.74 -14.60
C THR A 149 2.79 13.32 -13.17
N VAL A 150 1.87 14.04 -12.54
CA VAL A 150 1.16 13.62 -11.33
C VAL A 150 -0.31 13.46 -11.70
N ARG A 151 -0.84 12.28 -11.43
CA ARG A 151 -2.25 11.95 -11.68
C ARG A 151 -3.00 11.90 -10.37
N LEU A 152 -4.07 12.67 -10.30
CA LEU A 152 -4.98 12.70 -9.16
C LEU A 152 -6.30 12.09 -9.59
N TRP A 153 -6.64 10.95 -9.03
CA TRP A 153 -7.94 10.31 -9.22
C TRP A 153 -8.88 10.66 -8.08
N ASP A 154 -10.11 10.98 -8.44
CA ASP A 154 -11.26 10.75 -7.62
C ASP A 154 -11.77 9.34 -7.99
N LEU A 155 -11.66 8.40 -7.07
CA LEU A 155 -11.98 6.98 -7.33
C LEU A 155 -13.48 6.77 -7.62
N GLU A 156 -14.33 7.75 -7.30
CA GLU A 156 -15.76 7.78 -7.60
C GLU A 156 -16.09 8.58 -8.88
N GLY A 157 -15.14 9.35 -9.39
CA GLY A 157 -15.38 10.32 -10.44
C GLY A 157 -14.42 10.21 -11.62
N GLY A 158 -13.31 10.90 -11.57
CA GLY A 158 -12.42 11.07 -12.71
C GLY A 158 -10.96 11.24 -12.36
N CYS A 159 -10.15 11.51 -13.37
CA CYS A 159 -8.71 11.73 -13.23
C CYS A 159 -8.32 13.13 -13.70
N ARG A 160 -7.48 13.81 -12.93
CA ARG A 160 -6.80 15.05 -13.34
C ARG A 160 -5.30 14.77 -13.47
N THR A 161 -4.69 15.29 -14.53
CA THR A 161 -3.26 15.16 -14.77
C THR A 161 -2.61 16.52 -14.67
N HIS A 162 -1.53 16.60 -13.88
CA HIS A 162 -0.67 17.76 -13.78
C HIS A 162 0.69 17.44 -14.39
N TYR A 163 1.16 18.29 -15.28
CA TYR A 163 2.44 18.17 -15.97
C TYR A 163 3.49 18.98 -15.24
N LEU A 164 4.61 18.35 -14.93
CA LEU A 164 5.78 18.97 -14.30
C LEU A 164 6.98 18.88 -15.25
N ASN A 165 8.00 19.68 -15.01
CA ASN A 165 9.18 19.74 -15.90
C ASN A 165 10.22 18.66 -15.60
N SER A 166 9.97 17.78 -14.65
CA SER A 166 10.95 16.81 -14.14
C SER A 166 10.22 15.54 -13.70
N ALA A 167 10.90 14.40 -13.73
CA ALA A 167 10.36 13.15 -13.26
C ALA A 167 9.92 13.24 -11.79
N VAL A 168 8.77 12.67 -11.47
CA VAL A 168 8.26 12.65 -10.09
C VAL A 168 8.62 11.30 -9.47
N LEU A 169 9.38 11.34 -8.39
CA LEU A 169 9.92 10.14 -7.74
C LEU A 169 8.99 9.62 -6.66
N SER A 170 8.36 10.51 -5.91
CA SER A 170 7.48 10.13 -4.81
C SER A 170 6.36 11.13 -4.60
N VAL A 171 5.25 10.66 -4.03
CA VAL A 171 4.05 11.43 -3.73
C VAL A 171 3.52 11.06 -2.36
N ALA A 172 3.11 12.06 -1.58
CA ALA A 172 2.48 11.85 -0.29
C ALA A 172 1.39 12.89 -0.03
N PHE A 173 0.27 12.47 0.54
CA PHE A 173 -0.73 13.40 1.07
C PHE A 173 -0.36 13.85 2.48
N HIS A 174 -0.65 15.10 2.78
CA HIS A 174 -0.61 15.56 4.16
C HIS A 174 -1.73 14.87 4.96
N PRO A 175 -1.45 14.37 6.19
CA PRO A 175 -2.40 13.51 6.91
C PRO A 175 -3.70 14.20 7.38
N LYS A 176 -3.75 15.53 7.44
CA LYS A 176 -4.88 16.29 7.99
C LYS A 176 -5.56 17.23 7.00
N VAL A 177 -4.94 17.53 5.89
CA VAL A 177 -5.47 18.45 4.89
C VAL A 177 -5.18 17.92 3.48
N PRO A 178 -6.02 18.18 2.47
CA PRO A 178 -5.87 17.62 1.12
C PRO A 178 -4.75 18.35 0.34
N LYS A 179 -3.53 18.32 0.88
CA LYS A 179 -2.32 18.85 0.25
C LYS A 179 -1.41 17.71 -0.16
N LEU A 180 -0.83 17.84 -1.33
CA LEU A 180 0.09 16.88 -1.92
C LEU A 180 1.52 17.39 -1.82
N LEU A 181 2.43 16.54 -1.40
CA LEU A 181 3.87 16.74 -1.42
C LEU A 181 4.46 15.87 -2.54
N LEU A 182 5.39 16.42 -3.28
CA LEU A 182 6.07 15.75 -4.39
C LEU A 182 7.58 15.79 -4.18
N ALA A 183 8.26 14.67 -4.40
CA ALA A 183 9.69 14.63 -4.59
C ALA A 183 9.98 14.50 -6.09
N MET A 184 10.84 15.35 -6.61
CA MET A 184 11.20 15.44 -8.02
C MET A 184 12.73 15.31 -8.18
N GLU A 185 13.19 14.94 -9.38
CA GLU A 185 14.60 15.01 -9.74
C GLU A 185 15.12 16.43 -9.83
#